data_187d058f11db4dd834bfa7f9d86596b6
#
_entry.id   187d058f11db4dd834bfa7f9d86596b6
#
_cell.length_a   1.000
_cell.length_b   1.000
_cell.length_c   1.000
_cell.angle_alpha   90.00
_cell.angle_beta   90.00
_cell.angle_gamma   90.00
#
_symmetry.space_group_name_H-M   'P 1'
#
loop_
_entity.id
_entity.type
_entity.pdbx_description
1 polymer ?
#
loop_
_entity_poly.entity_id
_entity_poly.type
_entity_poly.pdbx_seq_one_letter_code
_entity_poly.pdbx_strand_id
1 'polypeptide(L)'
;MTSSGGASDIGTLFTITETSTFTKKFEFTQVSGATSKCDLIKATNGKYYGVTELGGAGGFGTLFSYDPATSTYTTLASFNSTNGEQPTRGLVQSTISGRLYGTCTAGGTNGFGTIFDFNITTGLITKRHDFVNAGANLNGRAPKGGMVEASNGRLYGTTQIGGATNQGTIFELLVNAGGSTTFTKKIDLTLAGGARPYAGLFRASSNLLYGTTTQGGLNSDGVLFSYNVGTNTYTNLVDLVNATGSAPYSELAQNGAGGLLYGTTSEGGATDQGVIFSYNIATDTYTAVVDLNPTIGYRPLGRLRRASNGLFYGLTNFGGLTSAGVLFSFNPVGNVYTPLFNMYEANF
;
A
#
# COMPACT_ATOMS: atom_id res chain seq x y z
N MET A 1 7.56 4.86 8.44
CA MET A 1 8.52 5.70 7.71
C MET A 1 7.81 6.95 7.26
N THR A 2 8.56 8.03 7.10
CA THR A 2 8.08 9.28 6.48
C THR A 2 8.63 9.42 5.07
N SER A 3 7.92 10.17 4.22
CA SER A 3 8.38 10.48 2.84
C SER A 3 9.16 11.77 2.76
N SER A 4 9.12 12.59 3.81
CA SER A 4 9.82 13.87 3.99
C SER A 4 10.27 13.98 5.43
N GLY A 5 11.00 15.04 5.76
CA GLY A 5 11.63 15.25 7.07
C GLY A 5 13.02 14.63 7.16
N GLY A 6 13.69 14.81 8.31
CA GLY A 6 15.11 14.60 8.49
C GLY A 6 15.94 15.77 8.01
N ALA A 7 17.25 15.76 8.22
CA ALA A 7 18.14 16.87 7.88
C ALA A 7 18.20 17.16 6.36
N SER A 8 17.87 16.16 5.53
CA SER A 8 17.83 16.29 4.07
C SER A 8 16.42 16.43 3.49
N ASP A 9 15.39 16.45 4.34
CA ASP A 9 13.97 16.50 3.97
C ASP A 9 13.52 15.42 2.96
N ILE A 10 14.08 14.21 3.06
CA ILE A 10 13.81 13.10 2.14
C ILE A 10 13.30 11.84 2.83
N GLY A 11 13.00 11.95 4.13
CA GLY A 11 12.32 10.95 4.94
C GLY A 11 13.20 10.21 5.93
N THR A 12 12.51 9.53 6.85
CA THR A 12 13.14 8.80 7.95
C THR A 12 12.50 7.44 8.18
N LEU A 13 13.29 6.50 8.72
CA LEU A 13 12.82 5.27 9.32
C LEU A 13 12.76 5.46 10.84
N PHE A 14 11.63 5.16 11.44
CA PHE A 14 11.44 5.27 12.88
C PHE A 14 10.73 4.07 13.47
N THR A 15 10.82 3.93 14.78
CA THR A 15 9.98 3.04 15.59
C THR A 15 9.16 3.87 16.55
N ILE A 16 7.98 3.35 16.88
CA ILE A 16 7.16 3.85 17.98
C ILE A 16 6.83 2.69 18.90
N THR A 17 6.94 2.91 20.20
CA THR A 17 6.53 1.94 21.22
C THR A 17 5.04 2.10 21.53
N GLU A 18 4.44 1.10 22.18
CA GLU A 18 3.05 1.18 22.68
C GLU A 18 2.84 2.31 23.70
N THR A 19 3.91 2.77 24.32
CA THR A 19 3.94 3.95 25.22
C THR A 19 4.19 5.27 24.48
N SER A 20 4.01 5.27 23.15
CA SER A 20 4.16 6.43 22.27
C SER A 20 5.56 7.05 22.25
N THR A 21 6.60 6.27 22.58
CA THR A 21 7.98 6.74 22.46
C THR A 21 8.46 6.61 21.02
N PHE A 22 8.70 7.74 20.38
CA PHE A 22 9.27 7.85 19.04
C PHE A 22 10.79 7.68 19.07
N THR A 23 11.35 6.89 18.14
CA THR A 23 12.79 6.75 17.99
C THR A 23 13.16 6.70 16.52
N LYS A 24 13.92 7.70 16.04
CA LYS A 24 14.50 7.70 14.68
C LYS A 24 15.54 6.58 14.60
N LYS A 25 15.45 5.72 13.60
CA LYS A 25 16.35 4.59 13.35
C LYS A 25 17.30 4.81 12.19
N PHE A 26 16.84 5.53 11.18
CA PHE A 26 17.65 5.85 10.01
C PHE A 26 17.10 7.10 9.33
N GLU A 27 18.00 7.87 8.78
CA GLU A 27 17.71 9.06 7.98
C GLU A 27 18.10 8.77 6.53
N PHE A 28 17.13 8.91 5.63
CA PHE A 28 17.37 8.65 4.22
C PHE A 28 18.28 9.74 3.60
N THR A 29 19.09 9.35 2.63
CA THR A 29 19.90 10.22 1.79
C THR A 29 19.63 9.89 0.33
N GLN A 30 20.00 10.78 -0.60
CA GLN A 30 19.82 10.50 -2.03
C GLN A 30 20.47 9.17 -2.46
N VAL A 31 21.57 8.78 -1.84
CA VAL A 31 22.28 7.52 -2.12
C VAL A 31 21.57 6.31 -1.51
N SER A 32 21.11 6.41 -0.26
CA SER A 32 20.46 5.30 0.44
C SER A 32 19.01 5.11 0.02
N GLY A 33 18.40 6.11 -0.59
CA GLY A 33 17.01 6.14 -1.03
C GLY A 33 16.28 7.38 -0.53
N ALA A 34 15.22 7.77 -1.20
CA ALA A 34 14.44 8.97 -0.90
C ALA A 34 12.94 8.72 -1.09
N THR A 35 12.14 9.51 -0.38
CA THR A 35 10.67 9.51 -0.53
C THR A 35 10.07 8.11 -0.36
N SER A 36 10.26 7.52 0.83
CA SER A 36 9.68 6.22 1.12
C SER A 36 8.16 6.35 1.39
N LYS A 37 7.35 5.75 0.54
CA LYS A 37 5.88 5.63 0.69
C LYS A 37 5.45 4.19 0.91
N CYS A 38 6.40 3.28 1.14
CA CYS A 38 6.11 1.87 1.29
C CYS A 38 5.85 1.47 2.75
N ASP A 39 5.26 0.30 2.88
CA ASP A 39 5.19 -0.43 4.14
C ASP A 39 6.38 -1.38 4.27
N LEU A 40 6.91 -1.52 5.47
CA LEU A 40 7.91 -2.53 5.75
C LEU A 40 7.25 -3.91 5.88
N ILE A 41 7.90 -4.93 5.29
CA ILE A 41 7.59 -6.32 5.56
C ILE A 41 8.70 -6.94 6.44
N LYS A 42 8.29 -7.66 7.48
CA LYS A 42 9.21 -8.53 8.23
C LYS A 42 9.31 -9.87 7.49
N ALA A 43 10.49 -10.18 6.98
CA ALA A 43 10.73 -11.42 6.26
C ALA A 43 11.08 -12.57 7.23
N THR A 44 11.09 -13.80 6.70
CA THR A 44 11.35 -15.03 7.48
C THR A 44 12.74 -15.06 8.15
N ASN A 45 13.70 -14.26 7.66
CA ASN A 45 15.03 -14.10 8.27
C ASN A 45 15.06 -13.07 9.42
N GLY A 46 13.91 -12.54 9.84
CA GLY A 46 13.78 -11.59 10.94
C GLY A 46 14.03 -10.12 10.58
N LYS A 47 14.59 -9.83 9.41
CA LYS A 47 14.84 -8.45 8.95
C LYS A 47 13.59 -7.83 8.35
N TYR A 48 13.53 -6.50 8.40
CA TYR A 48 12.51 -5.72 7.71
C TYR A 48 13.03 -5.30 6.34
N TYR A 49 12.17 -5.35 5.33
CA TYR A 49 12.48 -4.95 3.96
C TYR A 49 11.51 -3.87 3.50
N GLY A 50 12.01 -2.94 2.70
CA GLY A 50 11.22 -1.87 2.12
C GLY A 50 11.85 -1.33 0.84
N VAL A 51 11.13 -0.43 0.20
CA VAL A 51 11.59 0.27 -1.00
C VAL A 51 11.47 1.78 -0.80
N THR A 52 12.26 2.55 -1.53
CA THR A 52 12.10 4.00 -1.65
C THR A 52 11.72 4.34 -3.08
N GLU A 53 10.83 5.32 -3.28
CA GLU A 53 10.36 5.72 -4.60
C GLU A 53 11.45 6.37 -5.44
N LEU A 54 12.33 7.12 -4.79
CA LEU A 54 13.42 7.87 -5.40
C LEU A 54 14.77 7.55 -4.72
N GLY A 55 15.83 8.14 -5.23
CA GLY A 55 17.20 7.92 -4.74
C GLY A 55 17.85 6.67 -5.29
N GLY A 56 18.99 6.30 -4.74
CA GLY A 56 19.87 5.26 -5.26
C GLY A 56 20.75 5.75 -6.43
N ALA A 57 21.53 4.85 -7.02
CA ALA A 57 22.54 5.19 -8.03
C ALA A 57 21.98 5.89 -9.28
N GLY A 58 20.74 5.59 -9.67
CA GLY A 58 20.06 6.20 -10.83
C GLY A 58 18.96 7.19 -10.47
N GLY A 59 18.66 7.39 -9.20
CA GLY A 59 17.53 8.22 -8.76
C GLY A 59 16.16 7.54 -8.87
N PHE A 60 16.08 6.27 -9.28
CA PHE A 60 14.85 5.55 -9.59
C PHE A 60 14.29 4.74 -8.41
N GLY A 61 14.87 4.88 -7.23
CA GLY A 61 14.50 4.18 -6.02
C GLY A 61 15.47 3.07 -5.60
N THR A 62 15.29 2.61 -4.37
CA THR A 62 16.12 1.54 -3.79
C THR A 62 15.26 0.45 -3.13
N LEU A 63 15.82 -0.75 -3.06
CA LEU A 63 15.41 -1.80 -2.14
C LEU A 63 16.38 -1.81 -0.96
N PHE A 64 15.86 -1.88 0.25
CA PHE A 64 16.69 -1.88 1.46
C PHE A 64 16.21 -2.92 2.48
N SER A 65 17.10 -3.23 3.43
CA SER A 65 16.73 -3.96 4.65
C SER A 65 17.10 -3.17 5.89
N TYR A 66 16.35 -3.41 6.97
CA TYR A 66 16.66 -2.97 8.32
C TYR A 66 16.70 -4.18 9.26
N ASP A 67 17.81 -4.37 9.93
CA ASP A 67 17.98 -5.41 10.93
C ASP A 67 17.70 -4.83 12.33
N PRO A 68 16.61 -5.22 13.00
CA PRO A 68 16.28 -4.67 14.31
C PRO A 68 17.22 -5.13 15.42
N ALA A 69 17.92 -6.28 15.25
CA ALA A 69 18.83 -6.81 16.25
C ALA A 69 20.12 -6.00 16.36
N THR A 70 20.61 -5.49 15.22
CA THR A 70 21.85 -4.69 15.14
C THR A 70 21.58 -3.22 14.88
N SER A 71 20.31 -2.82 14.68
CA SER A 71 19.90 -1.48 14.25
C SER A 71 20.59 -1.04 12.94
N THR A 72 20.84 -1.97 12.02
CA THR A 72 21.59 -1.72 10.79
C THR A 72 20.66 -1.57 9.59
N TYR A 73 20.76 -0.44 8.89
CA TYR A 73 20.15 -0.21 7.58
C TYR A 73 21.14 -0.63 6.49
N THR A 74 20.64 -1.28 5.43
CA THR A 74 21.45 -1.68 4.27
C THR A 74 20.68 -1.45 2.98
N THR A 75 21.23 -0.65 2.07
CA THR A 75 20.76 -0.56 0.68
C THR A 75 21.18 -1.84 -0.05
N LEU A 76 20.22 -2.60 -0.55
CA LEU A 76 20.44 -3.91 -1.19
C LEU A 76 20.53 -3.82 -2.71
N ALA A 77 19.73 -2.94 -3.31
CA ALA A 77 19.73 -2.71 -4.75
C ALA A 77 19.23 -1.29 -5.07
N SER A 78 19.73 -0.73 -6.18
CA SER A 78 19.15 0.45 -6.83
C SER A 78 18.35 0.02 -8.04
N PHE A 79 17.18 0.62 -8.21
CA PHE A 79 16.37 0.44 -9.42
C PHE A 79 16.95 1.26 -10.58
N ASN A 80 16.59 0.87 -11.80
CA ASN A 80 16.95 1.52 -13.04
C ASN A 80 15.82 1.40 -14.05
N SER A 81 15.90 2.15 -15.17
CA SER A 81 14.83 2.14 -16.17
C SER A 81 14.53 0.76 -16.76
N THR A 82 15.47 -0.17 -16.74
CA THR A 82 15.29 -1.52 -17.29
C THR A 82 14.56 -2.46 -16.35
N ASN A 83 14.91 -2.45 -15.04
CA ASN A 83 14.30 -3.34 -14.04
C ASN A 83 13.07 -2.74 -13.35
N GLY A 84 12.83 -1.45 -13.55
CA GLY A 84 11.69 -0.69 -13.03
C GLY A 84 12.12 0.61 -12.36
N GLU A 85 11.20 1.57 -12.33
CA GLU A 85 11.36 2.88 -11.71
C GLU A 85 10.24 3.12 -10.72
N GLN A 86 10.53 3.90 -9.68
CA GLN A 86 9.55 4.30 -8.67
C GLN A 86 8.85 3.09 -8.04
N PRO A 87 9.58 2.19 -7.36
CA PRO A 87 8.94 1.12 -6.60
C PRO A 87 8.05 1.74 -5.52
N THR A 88 6.82 1.27 -5.45
CA THR A 88 5.81 1.82 -4.54
C THR A 88 5.19 0.73 -3.70
N ARG A 89 4.66 1.13 -2.53
CA ARG A 89 3.92 0.28 -1.60
C ARG A 89 4.74 -0.91 -1.07
N GLY A 90 4.06 -1.85 -0.41
CA GLY A 90 4.71 -2.94 0.29
C GLY A 90 5.23 -4.05 -0.61
N LEU A 91 6.23 -4.73 -0.12
CA LEU A 91 6.68 -6.01 -0.63
C LEU A 91 5.82 -7.13 -0.04
N VAL A 92 5.72 -8.25 -0.73
CA VAL A 92 5.14 -9.50 -0.24
C VAL A 92 6.18 -10.62 -0.30
N GLN A 93 6.31 -11.40 0.76
CA GLN A 93 7.15 -12.61 0.71
C GLN A 93 6.29 -13.79 0.28
N SER A 94 6.63 -14.41 -0.85
CA SER A 94 5.93 -15.61 -1.32
C SER A 94 6.26 -16.81 -0.42
N THR A 95 5.24 -17.51 0.03
CA THR A 95 5.40 -18.77 0.79
C THR A 95 5.91 -19.91 -0.08
N ILE A 96 5.74 -19.81 -1.41
CA ILE A 96 6.18 -20.83 -2.37
C ILE A 96 7.67 -20.75 -2.68
N SER A 97 8.19 -19.53 -2.93
CA SER A 97 9.59 -19.35 -3.34
C SER A 97 10.49 -18.74 -2.25
N GLY A 98 9.91 -18.22 -1.17
CA GLY A 98 10.64 -17.48 -0.13
C GLY A 98 11.15 -16.10 -0.56
N ARG A 99 10.98 -15.71 -1.83
CA ARG A 99 11.43 -14.44 -2.38
C ARG A 99 10.47 -13.30 -2.02
N LEU A 100 10.98 -12.07 -2.00
CA LEU A 100 10.17 -10.87 -1.90
C LEU A 100 9.76 -10.41 -3.29
N TYR A 101 8.49 -10.08 -3.46
CA TYR A 101 7.94 -9.55 -4.71
C TYR A 101 7.43 -8.13 -4.51
N GLY A 102 7.61 -7.28 -5.50
CA GLY A 102 7.16 -5.90 -5.51
C GLY A 102 6.84 -5.40 -6.91
N THR A 103 6.31 -4.18 -6.98
CA THR A 103 5.95 -3.50 -8.23
C THR A 103 6.68 -2.18 -8.35
N CYS A 104 7.01 -1.79 -9.58
CA CYS A 104 7.47 -0.45 -9.92
C CYS A 104 6.40 0.24 -10.78
N THR A 105 6.13 1.51 -10.49
CA THR A 105 5.07 2.27 -11.17
C THR A 105 5.43 2.61 -12.61
N ALA A 106 6.71 2.77 -12.89
CA ALA A 106 7.27 3.15 -14.18
C ALA A 106 8.48 2.28 -14.54
N GLY A 107 9.13 2.60 -15.65
CA GLY A 107 10.26 1.83 -16.16
C GLY A 107 9.84 0.51 -16.79
N GLY A 108 10.82 -0.36 -17.00
CA GLY A 108 10.70 -1.56 -17.82
C GLY A 108 10.78 -1.26 -19.31
N THR A 109 10.67 -2.30 -20.12
CA THR A 109 10.82 -2.20 -21.59
C THR A 109 9.84 -1.22 -22.23
N ASN A 110 8.64 -1.08 -21.64
CA ASN A 110 7.56 -0.25 -22.20
C ASN A 110 7.34 1.06 -21.42
N GLY A 111 8.06 1.29 -20.32
CA GLY A 111 7.86 2.46 -19.45
C GLY A 111 6.59 2.42 -18.59
N PHE A 112 5.81 1.34 -18.59
CA PHE A 112 4.51 1.24 -17.93
C PHE A 112 4.55 0.58 -16.55
N GLY A 113 5.75 0.28 -16.05
CA GLY A 113 5.98 -0.38 -14.79
C GLY A 113 6.34 -1.85 -14.92
N THR A 114 6.80 -2.42 -13.82
CA THR A 114 7.29 -3.80 -13.76
C THR A 114 6.82 -4.52 -12.51
N ILE A 115 6.89 -5.85 -12.54
CA ILE A 115 6.95 -6.70 -11.35
C ILE A 115 8.38 -7.20 -11.22
N PHE A 116 8.93 -7.15 -10.01
CA PHE A 116 10.25 -7.68 -9.69
C PHE A 116 10.17 -8.67 -8.52
N ASP A 117 11.19 -9.50 -8.39
CA ASP A 117 11.48 -10.21 -7.14
C ASP A 117 12.89 -9.90 -6.63
N PHE A 118 13.06 -10.13 -5.33
CA PHE A 118 14.34 -10.11 -4.66
C PHE A 118 14.55 -11.42 -3.90
N ASN A 119 15.65 -12.09 -4.20
CA ASN A 119 16.04 -13.29 -3.49
C ASN A 119 16.85 -12.92 -2.24
N ILE A 120 16.26 -13.10 -1.05
CA ILE A 120 16.87 -12.72 0.23
C ILE A 120 18.14 -13.54 0.56
N THR A 121 18.34 -14.68 -0.10
CA THR A 121 19.51 -15.55 0.11
C THR A 121 20.68 -15.16 -0.79
N THR A 122 20.42 -14.84 -2.06
CA THR A 122 21.49 -14.53 -3.03
C THR A 122 21.71 -13.02 -3.21
N GLY A 123 20.81 -12.17 -2.71
CA GLY A 123 20.86 -10.72 -2.90
C GLY A 123 20.52 -10.24 -4.33
N LEU A 124 19.97 -11.11 -5.17
CA LEU A 124 19.67 -10.77 -6.56
C LEU A 124 18.23 -10.25 -6.72
N ILE A 125 18.12 -9.11 -7.41
CA ILE A 125 16.85 -8.58 -7.92
C ILE A 125 16.64 -9.07 -9.36
N THR A 126 15.41 -9.47 -9.69
CA THR A 126 15.06 -9.96 -11.02
C THR A 126 13.75 -9.35 -11.47
N LYS A 127 13.71 -8.77 -12.67
CA LYS A 127 12.46 -8.36 -13.31
C LYS A 127 11.68 -9.60 -13.74
N ARG A 128 10.38 -9.66 -13.38
CA ARG A 128 9.50 -10.80 -13.65
C ARG A 128 8.44 -10.53 -14.71
N HIS A 129 8.02 -9.27 -14.82
CA HIS A 129 7.02 -8.87 -15.79
C HIS A 129 7.20 -7.41 -16.19
N ASP A 130 6.99 -7.11 -17.47
CA ASP A 130 6.82 -5.76 -18.00
C ASP A 130 5.34 -5.51 -18.27
N PHE A 131 4.78 -4.46 -17.68
CA PHE A 131 3.42 -4.06 -18.03
C PHE A 131 3.35 -3.50 -19.44
N VAL A 132 2.25 -3.80 -20.14
CA VAL A 132 2.00 -3.38 -21.53
C VAL A 132 0.60 -2.80 -21.62
N ASN A 133 0.48 -1.63 -22.25
CA ASN A 133 -0.81 -0.98 -22.46
C ASN A 133 -0.94 -0.50 -23.92
N ALA A 134 -0.56 -1.34 -24.85
CA ALA A 134 -0.62 -1.04 -26.29
C ALA A 134 -1.03 -2.28 -27.10
N GLY A 135 -1.73 -2.07 -28.21
CA GLY A 135 -2.17 -3.14 -29.12
C GLY A 135 -3.15 -4.10 -28.43
N ALA A 136 -2.96 -5.40 -28.68
CA ALA A 136 -3.79 -6.47 -28.10
C ALA A 136 -3.44 -6.79 -26.63
N ASN A 137 -2.31 -6.29 -26.12
CA ASN A 137 -1.80 -6.59 -24.77
C ASN A 137 -2.14 -5.47 -23.79
N LEU A 138 -3.42 -5.33 -23.48
CA LEU A 138 -3.94 -4.36 -22.51
C LEU A 138 -3.91 -4.96 -21.09
N ASN A 139 -2.71 -5.24 -20.56
CA ASN A 139 -2.60 -5.89 -19.24
C ASN A 139 -2.46 -4.91 -18.06
N GLY A 140 -2.56 -3.61 -18.35
CA GLY A 140 -2.50 -2.55 -17.36
C GLY A 140 -1.15 -1.81 -17.33
N ARG A 141 -1.12 -0.71 -16.56
CA ARG A 141 0.08 0.09 -16.32
C ARG A 141 0.00 0.81 -14.98
N ALA A 142 1.14 1.33 -14.52
CA ALA A 142 1.27 2.04 -13.26
C ALA A 142 0.67 1.25 -12.08
N PRO A 143 1.24 0.09 -11.71
CA PRO A 143 0.83 -0.63 -10.51
C PRO A 143 1.23 0.19 -9.28
N LYS A 144 0.25 0.85 -8.65
CA LYS A 144 0.44 1.71 -7.48
C LYS A 144 0.32 0.94 -6.16
N GLY A 145 -0.53 -0.10 -6.14
CA GLY A 145 -0.71 -0.96 -4.99
C GLY A 145 0.36 -2.04 -4.88
N GLY A 146 0.63 -2.50 -3.66
CA GLY A 146 1.42 -3.72 -3.43
C GLY A 146 0.64 -4.97 -3.87
N MET A 147 1.35 -6.10 -3.89
CA MET A 147 0.72 -7.40 -4.10
C MET A 147 0.41 -8.08 -2.76
N VAL A 148 -0.57 -8.99 -2.78
CA VAL A 148 -0.93 -9.86 -1.66
C VAL A 148 -0.89 -11.32 -2.10
N GLU A 149 -0.43 -12.22 -1.23
CA GLU A 149 -0.51 -13.66 -1.46
C GLU A 149 -1.87 -14.18 -0.98
N ALA A 150 -2.62 -14.78 -1.90
CA ALA A 150 -3.88 -15.45 -1.59
C ALA A 150 -3.65 -16.88 -1.06
N SER A 151 -4.71 -17.53 -0.60
CA SER A 151 -4.63 -18.90 -0.05
C SER A 151 -4.17 -19.97 -1.04
N ASN A 152 -4.30 -19.69 -2.34
CA ASN A 152 -3.82 -20.57 -3.42
C ASN A 152 -2.31 -20.42 -3.71
N GLY A 153 -1.58 -19.63 -2.90
CA GLY A 153 -0.15 -19.37 -3.06
C GLY A 153 0.21 -18.42 -4.22
N ARG A 154 -0.80 -17.87 -4.90
CA ARG A 154 -0.58 -16.91 -5.99
C ARG A 154 -0.61 -15.48 -5.46
N LEU A 155 0.14 -14.59 -6.11
CA LEU A 155 0.17 -13.17 -5.79
C LEU A 155 -0.85 -12.43 -6.66
N TYR A 156 -1.58 -11.50 -6.05
CA TYR A 156 -2.55 -10.66 -6.73
C TYR A 156 -2.24 -9.21 -6.50
N GLY A 157 -2.46 -8.39 -7.51
CA GLY A 157 -2.26 -6.94 -7.45
C GLY A 157 -3.17 -6.20 -8.42
N THR A 158 -3.05 -4.88 -8.41
CA THR A 158 -3.83 -4.00 -9.26
C THR A 158 -2.93 -3.09 -10.09
N THR A 159 -3.39 -2.67 -11.26
CA THR A 159 -2.81 -1.54 -12.00
C THR A 159 -3.76 -0.36 -11.93
N GLN A 160 -3.24 0.85 -11.73
CA GLN A 160 -4.07 2.05 -11.63
C GLN A 160 -4.75 2.40 -12.96
N ILE A 161 -4.08 2.14 -14.06
CA ILE A 161 -4.50 2.57 -15.40
C ILE A 161 -4.34 1.38 -16.35
N GLY A 162 -4.93 1.50 -17.54
CA GLY A 162 -4.85 0.48 -18.59
C GLY A 162 -5.97 -0.55 -18.46
N GLY A 163 -5.78 -1.68 -19.10
CA GLY A 163 -6.86 -2.61 -19.38
C GLY A 163 -7.76 -2.16 -20.53
N ALA A 164 -8.78 -2.93 -20.84
CA ALA A 164 -9.67 -2.67 -22.00
C ALA A 164 -10.40 -1.32 -21.91
N THR A 165 -10.71 -0.87 -20.69
CA THR A 165 -11.45 0.38 -20.43
C THR A 165 -10.56 1.54 -19.97
N ASN A 166 -9.23 1.31 -19.85
CA ASN A 166 -8.25 2.25 -19.31
C ASN A 166 -8.55 2.70 -17.86
N GLN A 167 -9.26 1.88 -17.07
CA GLN A 167 -9.64 2.18 -15.68
C GLN A 167 -8.83 1.37 -14.65
N GLY A 168 -7.87 0.56 -15.12
CA GLY A 168 -7.05 -0.32 -14.30
C GLY A 168 -7.47 -1.79 -14.41
N THR A 169 -6.69 -2.64 -13.81
CA THR A 169 -6.89 -4.10 -13.86
C THR A 169 -6.63 -4.75 -12.50
N ILE A 170 -7.17 -5.94 -12.30
CA ILE A 170 -6.69 -6.90 -11.30
C ILE A 170 -5.86 -7.95 -12.05
N PHE A 171 -4.70 -8.30 -11.53
CA PHE A 171 -3.82 -9.32 -12.10
C PHE A 171 -3.42 -10.38 -11.07
N GLU A 172 -2.98 -11.52 -11.60
CA GLU A 172 -2.45 -12.65 -10.87
C GLU A 172 -1.02 -12.93 -11.32
N LEU A 173 -0.14 -13.24 -10.39
CA LEU A 173 1.19 -13.77 -10.65
C LEU A 173 1.31 -15.16 -10.02
N LEU A 174 1.33 -16.20 -10.84
CA LEU A 174 1.69 -17.54 -10.42
C LEU A 174 3.19 -17.58 -10.14
N VAL A 175 3.57 -18.06 -8.94
CA VAL A 175 4.96 -18.20 -8.51
C VAL A 175 5.28 -19.67 -8.34
N ASN A 176 6.39 -20.13 -8.96
CA ASN A 176 6.91 -21.48 -8.78
C ASN A 176 8.06 -21.49 -7.76
N ALA A 177 8.35 -22.65 -7.16
CA ALA A 177 9.37 -22.81 -6.13
C ALA A 177 10.77 -22.30 -6.57
N GLY A 178 11.14 -22.46 -7.83
CA GLY A 178 12.37 -21.91 -8.42
C GLY A 178 12.35 -20.39 -8.65
N GLY A 179 11.23 -19.73 -8.39
CA GLY A 179 11.05 -18.29 -8.61
C GLY A 179 10.65 -17.89 -10.04
N SER A 180 10.42 -18.83 -10.97
CA SER A 180 9.79 -18.50 -12.26
C SER A 180 8.34 -18.09 -12.04
N THR A 181 7.82 -17.22 -12.91
CA THR A 181 6.50 -16.63 -12.76
C THR A 181 5.70 -16.65 -14.05
N THR A 182 4.37 -16.71 -13.91
CA THR A 182 3.43 -16.51 -15.02
C THR A 182 2.44 -15.42 -14.63
N PHE A 183 2.35 -14.36 -15.45
CA PHE A 183 1.41 -13.25 -15.27
C PHE A 183 0.09 -13.56 -15.98
N THR A 184 -1.02 -13.20 -15.35
CA THR A 184 -2.36 -13.31 -15.93
C THR A 184 -3.20 -12.10 -15.54
N LYS A 185 -3.70 -11.32 -16.50
CA LYS A 185 -4.72 -10.32 -16.24
C LYS A 185 -6.05 -11.05 -15.92
N LYS A 186 -6.70 -10.68 -14.83
CA LYS A 186 -7.94 -11.33 -14.35
C LYS A 186 -9.18 -10.50 -14.65
N ILE A 187 -9.14 -9.21 -14.33
CA ILE A 187 -10.30 -8.29 -14.40
C ILE A 187 -9.85 -7.00 -15.09
N ASP A 188 -10.65 -6.48 -16.01
CA ASP A 188 -10.63 -5.10 -16.44
C ASP A 188 -11.63 -4.31 -15.60
N LEU A 189 -11.15 -3.29 -14.87
CA LEU A 189 -12.01 -2.41 -14.09
C LEU A 189 -12.75 -1.44 -15.01
N THR A 190 -13.92 -0.96 -14.59
CA THR A 190 -14.78 -0.06 -15.34
C THR A 190 -15.19 1.13 -14.49
N LEU A 191 -15.60 2.25 -15.10
CA LEU A 191 -16.09 3.39 -14.32
C LEU A 191 -17.29 3.03 -13.45
N ALA A 192 -18.21 2.23 -13.95
CA ALA A 192 -19.38 1.81 -13.18
C ALA A 192 -19.05 0.89 -11.99
N GLY A 193 -18.06 0.02 -12.15
CA GLY A 193 -17.66 -0.91 -11.09
C GLY A 193 -16.54 -0.41 -10.19
N GLY A 194 -16.04 0.81 -10.45
CA GLY A 194 -14.87 1.37 -9.75
C GLY A 194 -13.64 1.44 -10.64
N ALA A 195 -12.91 2.53 -10.53
CA ALA A 195 -11.78 2.87 -11.39
C ALA A 195 -10.59 3.39 -10.59
N ARG A 196 -9.39 3.29 -11.18
CA ARG A 196 -8.17 3.83 -10.60
C ARG A 196 -7.84 3.25 -9.22
N PRO A 197 -7.69 1.94 -9.05
CA PRO A 197 -7.21 1.37 -7.79
C PRO A 197 -5.81 1.92 -7.51
N TYR A 198 -5.64 2.50 -6.33
CA TYR A 198 -4.36 3.05 -5.89
C TYR A 198 -3.72 2.20 -4.80
N ALA A 199 -4.55 1.59 -3.96
CA ALA A 199 -4.14 0.72 -2.87
C ALA A 199 -3.90 -0.72 -3.32
N GLY A 200 -3.14 -1.48 -2.51
CA GLY A 200 -3.04 -2.92 -2.63
C GLY A 200 -4.35 -3.63 -2.24
N LEU A 201 -4.42 -4.90 -2.60
CA LEU A 201 -5.50 -5.78 -2.18
C LEU A 201 -5.22 -6.31 -0.77
N PHE A 202 -6.27 -6.47 0.02
CA PHE A 202 -6.23 -7.05 1.35
C PHE A 202 -6.88 -8.45 1.36
N ARG A 203 -6.20 -9.45 1.93
CA ARG A 203 -6.75 -10.79 2.10
C ARG A 203 -7.46 -10.92 3.44
N ALA A 204 -8.80 -10.96 3.43
CA ALA A 204 -9.60 -11.15 4.64
C ALA A 204 -9.90 -12.62 4.96
N SER A 205 -10.03 -13.46 3.92
CA SER A 205 -10.32 -14.91 4.06
C SER A 205 -9.58 -15.71 2.98
N SER A 206 -9.80 -17.02 2.95
CA SER A 206 -9.10 -17.93 2.04
C SER A 206 -9.21 -17.55 0.56
N ASN A 207 -10.41 -17.17 0.10
CA ASN A 207 -10.67 -16.93 -1.32
C ASN A 207 -11.07 -15.49 -1.65
N LEU A 208 -11.27 -14.62 -0.64
CA LEU A 208 -11.70 -13.24 -0.86
C LEU A 208 -10.59 -12.24 -0.61
N LEU A 209 -10.31 -11.45 -1.62
CA LEU A 209 -9.49 -10.26 -1.57
C LEU A 209 -10.40 -9.04 -1.61
N TYR A 210 -10.10 -8.02 -0.81
CA TYR A 210 -10.82 -6.76 -0.77
C TYR A 210 -9.92 -5.63 -1.23
N GLY A 211 -10.49 -4.65 -1.89
CA GLY A 211 -9.76 -3.49 -2.37
C GLY A 211 -10.65 -2.27 -2.51
N THR A 212 -10.03 -1.14 -2.78
CA THR A 212 -10.72 0.12 -3.03
C THR A 212 -10.25 0.72 -4.34
N THR A 213 -11.12 1.51 -4.96
CA THR A 213 -10.78 2.37 -6.10
C THR A 213 -10.97 3.83 -5.71
N THR A 214 -10.15 4.71 -6.27
CA THR A 214 -10.21 6.15 -5.95
C THR A 214 -11.25 6.90 -6.77
N GLN A 215 -11.77 6.27 -7.82
CA GLN A 215 -12.74 6.85 -8.74
C GLN A 215 -13.75 5.78 -9.18
N GLY A 216 -14.79 6.22 -9.89
CA GLY A 216 -15.85 5.34 -10.39
C GLY A 216 -16.89 5.01 -9.32
N GLY A 217 -17.74 4.04 -9.62
CA GLY A 217 -18.99 3.82 -8.89
C GLY A 217 -20.07 4.79 -9.26
N LEU A 218 -21.22 4.72 -8.60
CA LEU A 218 -22.38 5.56 -8.91
C LEU A 218 -22.13 7.05 -8.70
N ASN A 219 -21.27 7.41 -7.73
CA ASN A 219 -21.02 8.80 -7.35
C ASN A 219 -19.66 9.32 -7.86
N SER A 220 -18.86 8.50 -8.53
CA SER A 220 -17.49 8.80 -8.92
C SER A 220 -16.50 9.00 -7.76
N ASP A 221 -16.89 8.71 -6.53
CA ASP A 221 -16.11 8.86 -5.29
C ASP A 221 -15.26 7.63 -4.96
N GLY A 222 -15.29 6.61 -5.83
CA GLY A 222 -14.64 5.33 -5.66
C GLY A 222 -15.56 4.24 -5.12
N VAL A 223 -15.03 3.04 -5.01
CA VAL A 223 -15.79 1.89 -4.48
C VAL A 223 -14.95 1.07 -3.51
N LEU A 224 -15.62 0.36 -2.62
CA LEU A 224 -15.10 -0.81 -1.94
C LEU A 224 -15.57 -2.06 -2.70
N PHE A 225 -14.66 -2.95 -3.03
CA PHE A 225 -14.96 -4.17 -3.80
C PHE A 225 -14.36 -5.42 -3.18
N SER A 226 -14.90 -6.56 -3.57
CA SER A 226 -14.27 -7.86 -3.34
C SER A 226 -13.91 -8.56 -4.66
N TYR A 227 -12.88 -9.39 -4.60
CA TYR A 227 -12.48 -10.28 -5.68
C TYR A 227 -12.30 -11.69 -5.15
N ASN A 228 -13.07 -12.64 -5.67
CA ASN A 228 -12.97 -14.04 -5.32
C ASN A 228 -12.00 -14.76 -6.27
N VAL A 229 -10.85 -15.18 -5.74
CA VAL A 229 -9.78 -15.83 -6.51
C VAL A 229 -10.16 -17.23 -7.00
N GLY A 230 -11.12 -17.91 -6.34
CA GLY A 230 -11.58 -19.24 -6.73
C GLY A 230 -12.54 -19.24 -7.91
N THR A 231 -13.45 -18.27 -7.94
CA THR A 231 -14.48 -18.14 -9.00
C THR A 231 -14.14 -17.08 -10.05
N ASN A 232 -13.09 -16.31 -9.85
CA ASN A 232 -12.70 -15.16 -10.70
C ASN A 232 -13.84 -14.11 -10.78
N THR A 233 -14.53 -13.86 -9.65
CA THR A 233 -15.68 -12.94 -9.60
C THR A 233 -15.28 -11.65 -8.90
N TYR A 234 -15.52 -10.53 -9.57
CA TYR A 234 -15.44 -9.17 -9.01
C TYR A 234 -16.83 -8.73 -8.56
N THR A 235 -16.92 -8.14 -7.37
CA THR A 235 -18.18 -7.61 -6.82
C THR A 235 -17.95 -6.22 -6.27
N ASN A 236 -18.66 -5.21 -6.82
CA ASN A 236 -18.78 -3.90 -6.19
C ASN A 236 -19.67 -4.07 -4.93
N LEU A 237 -19.13 -3.75 -3.76
CA LEU A 237 -19.82 -3.89 -2.47
C LEU A 237 -20.42 -2.56 -2.03
N VAL A 238 -19.68 -1.47 -2.16
CA VAL A 238 -20.09 -0.13 -1.70
C VAL A 238 -19.67 0.91 -2.72
N ASP A 239 -20.63 1.63 -3.28
CA ASP A 239 -20.36 2.88 -3.96
C ASP A 239 -20.16 3.98 -2.90
N LEU A 240 -18.93 4.51 -2.81
CA LEU A 240 -18.64 5.56 -1.86
C LEU A 240 -19.39 6.84 -2.23
N VAL A 241 -19.63 7.66 -1.22
CA VAL A 241 -20.28 8.97 -1.37
C VAL A 241 -19.54 9.99 -0.53
N ASN A 242 -19.32 11.18 -1.08
CA ASN A 242 -18.49 12.20 -0.43
C ASN A 242 -18.91 12.48 1.03
N ALA A 243 -20.20 12.44 1.34
CA ALA A 243 -20.70 12.66 2.71
C ALA A 243 -20.16 11.66 3.76
N THR A 244 -19.76 10.45 3.35
CA THR A 244 -19.23 9.42 4.25
C THR A 244 -17.79 8.99 3.91
N GLY A 245 -17.14 9.71 2.98
CA GLY A 245 -15.76 9.50 2.58
C GLY A 245 -15.59 9.14 1.11
N SER A 246 -14.61 9.75 0.46
CA SER A 246 -14.27 9.57 -0.95
C SER A 246 -12.77 9.43 -1.17
N ALA A 247 -12.36 8.99 -2.36
CA ALA A 247 -10.96 8.83 -2.75
C ALA A 247 -10.13 8.01 -1.73
N PRO A 248 -10.40 6.72 -1.52
CA PRO A 248 -9.60 5.86 -0.64
C PRO A 248 -8.26 5.51 -1.28
N TYR A 249 -7.18 6.02 -0.72
CA TYR A 249 -5.80 5.74 -1.17
C TYR A 249 -5.13 4.63 -0.38
N SER A 250 -5.68 4.23 0.76
CA SER A 250 -5.06 3.29 1.68
C SER A 250 -5.52 1.85 1.47
N GLU A 251 -4.63 0.91 1.73
CA GLU A 251 -4.97 -0.51 1.85
C GLU A 251 -5.80 -0.74 3.11
N LEU A 252 -6.69 -1.72 3.05
CA LEU A 252 -7.54 -2.11 4.18
C LEU A 252 -6.73 -2.83 5.27
N ALA A 253 -7.24 -2.81 6.49
CA ALA A 253 -6.74 -3.55 7.63
C ALA A 253 -7.90 -4.26 8.34
N GLN A 254 -7.64 -5.36 9.07
CA GLN A 254 -8.68 -6.14 9.74
C GLN A 254 -8.47 -6.22 11.24
N ASN A 255 -9.56 -6.14 11.99
CA ASN A 255 -9.57 -6.32 13.43
C ASN A 255 -9.78 -7.79 13.81
N GLY A 256 -8.68 -8.58 13.75
CA GLY A 256 -8.73 -10.01 14.05
C GLY A 256 -9.41 -10.85 12.97
N ALA A 257 -9.40 -12.17 13.14
CA ALA A 257 -10.02 -13.09 12.21
C ALA A 257 -11.56 -12.94 12.25
N GLY A 258 -12.17 -12.75 11.07
CA GLY A 258 -13.62 -12.56 10.95
C GLY A 258 -14.12 -11.18 11.42
N GLY A 259 -13.22 -10.27 11.85
CA GLY A 259 -13.59 -8.93 12.28
C GLY A 259 -13.84 -7.96 11.13
N LEU A 260 -14.21 -6.72 11.51
CA LEU A 260 -14.44 -5.64 10.58
C LEU A 260 -13.19 -5.31 9.79
N LEU A 261 -13.35 -4.95 8.52
CA LEU A 261 -12.32 -4.26 7.75
C LEU A 261 -12.35 -2.76 8.08
N TYR A 262 -11.19 -2.17 8.18
CA TYR A 262 -11.00 -0.73 8.37
C TYR A 262 -10.17 -0.16 7.24
N GLY A 263 -10.51 1.05 6.83
CA GLY A 263 -9.76 1.81 5.84
C GLY A 263 -9.87 3.29 6.10
N THR A 264 -9.19 4.07 5.29
CA THR A 264 -9.26 5.53 5.32
C THR A 264 -9.56 6.08 3.94
N THR A 265 -10.29 7.18 3.90
CA THR A 265 -10.45 8.02 2.69
C THR A 265 -9.65 9.30 2.86
N SER A 266 -9.20 9.90 1.76
CA SER A 266 -8.45 11.15 1.80
C SER A 266 -9.34 12.37 1.68
N GLU A 267 -10.56 12.20 1.24
CA GLU A 267 -11.56 13.24 0.98
C GLU A 267 -12.92 12.78 1.53
N GLY A 268 -13.88 13.69 1.52
CA GLY A 268 -15.23 13.44 2.04
C GLY A 268 -15.31 13.46 3.57
N GLY A 269 -16.46 13.02 4.08
CA GLY A 269 -16.85 13.18 5.47
C GLY A 269 -17.42 14.58 5.76
N ALA A 270 -17.76 14.85 7.01
CA ALA A 270 -18.41 16.10 7.42
C ALA A 270 -17.59 17.37 7.11
N THR A 271 -16.27 17.26 6.98
CA THR A 271 -15.34 18.38 6.75
C THR A 271 -14.62 18.31 5.39
N ASP A 272 -14.94 17.32 4.56
CA ASP A 272 -14.23 17.02 3.30
C ASP A 272 -12.72 16.80 3.47
N GLN A 273 -12.32 16.24 4.63
CA GLN A 273 -10.91 16.02 4.98
C GLN A 273 -10.55 14.53 5.12
N GLY A 274 -11.49 13.65 4.75
CA GLY A 274 -11.37 12.21 4.84
C GLY A 274 -11.92 11.63 6.13
N VAL A 275 -12.09 10.32 6.13
CA VAL A 275 -12.64 9.56 7.26
C VAL A 275 -11.81 8.32 7.56
N ILE A 276 -11.94 7.79 8.77
CA ILE A 276 -11.73 6.37 9.03
C ILE A 276 -13.09 5.69 8.88
N PHE A 277 -13.14 4.60 8.13
CA PHE A 277 -14.35 3.81 7.96
C PHE A 277 -14.17 2.36 8.40
N SER A 278 -15.27 1.72 8.70
CA SER A 278 -15.36 0.26 8.89
C SER A 278 -16.29 -0.36 7.85
N TYR A 279 -16.02 -1.62 7.51
CA TYR A 279 -16.91 -2.44 6.69
C TYR A 279 -17.07 -3.80 7.35
N ASN A 280 -18.32 -4.16 7.60
CA ASN A 280 -18.70 -5.46 8.16
C ASN A 280 -18.97 -6.44 7.03
N ILE A 281 -18.06 -7.43 6.88
CA ILE A 281 -18.18 -8.46 5.83
C ILE A 281 -19.42 -9.32 5.99
N ALA A 282 -19.88 -9.57 7.23
CA ALA A 282 -21.00 -10.45 7.50
C ALA A 282 -22.38 -9.81 7.24
N THR A 283 -22.48 -8.49 7.41
CA THR A 283 -23.73 -7.74 7.25
C THR A 283 -23.74 -6.82 6.04
N ASP A 284 -22.63 -6.77 5.28
CA ASP A 284 -22.45 -5.90 4.13
C ASP A 284 -22.71 -4.41 4.47
N THR A 285 -22.17 -3.96 5.63
CA THR A 285 -22.45 -2.64 6.16
C THR A 285 -21.20 -1.80 6.22
N TYR A 286 -21.20 -0.67 5.50
CA TYR A 286 -20.18 0.38 5.55
C TYR A 286 -20.58 1.45 6.57
N THR A 287 -19.62 1.93 7.35
CA THR A 287 -19.83 3.00 8.34
C THR A 287 -18.61 3.91 8.39
N ALA A 288 -18.80 5.22 8.18
CA ALA A 288 -17.80 6.23 8.56
C ALA A 288 -17.76 6.32 10.08
N VAL A 289 -16.61 6.08 10.70
CA VAL A 289 -16.50 5.97 12.18
C VAL A 289 -15.74 7.14 12.81
N VAL A 290 -14.91 7.86 12.02
CA VAL A 290 -14.21 9.07 12.47
C VAL A 290 -14.13 10.04 11.31
N ASP A 291 -14.65 11.26 11.48
CA ASP A 291 -14.39 12.37 10.58
C ASP A 291 -13.06 13.03 10.93
N LEU A 292 -12.16 13.09 9.98
CA LEU A 292 -10.86 13.77 10.13
C LEU A 292 -11.01 15.27 9.90
N ASN A 293 -10.15 16.07 10.51
CA ASN A 293 -10.19 17.53 10.41
C ASN A 293 -8.81 18.15 10.66
N PRO A 294 -8.61 19.45 10.41
CA PRO A 294 -7.31 20.09 10.58
C PRO A 294 -6.70 19.99 11.98
N THR A 295 -7.52 19.91 13.03
CA THR A 295 -7.02 19.83 14.42
C THR A 295 -6.40 18.47 14.75
N ILE A 296 -7.06 17.39 14.34
CA ILE A 296 -6.63 16.02 14.67
C ILE A 296 -5.82 15.35 13.56
N GLY A 297 -5.64 16.05 12.42
CA GLY A 297 -5.00 15.52 11.22
C GLY A 297 -6.00 15.11 10.14
N TYR A 298 -5.59 15.20 8.88
CA TYR A 298 -6.45 14.93 7.74
C TYR A 298 -5.69 14.41 6.50
N ARG A 299 -6.46 13.95 5.50
CA ARG A 299 -5.94 13.31 4.25
C ARG A 299 -4.96 12.18 4.52
N PRO A 300 -5.36 11.11 5.21
CA PRO A 300 -4.51 9.94 5.39
C PRO A 300 -4.27 9.25 4.04
N LEU A 301 -3.01 8.96 3.72
CA LEU A 301 -2.62 8.25 2.50
C LEU A 301 -2.03 6.87 2.81
N GLY A 302 -1.55 6.67 4.03
CA GLY A 302 -1.02 5.40 4.52
C GLY A 302 -2.12 4.48 5.07
N ARG A 303 -1.84 3.18 5.05
CA ARG A 303 -2.78 2.22 5.64
C ARG A 303 -2.73 2.22 7.18
N LEU A 304 -3.83 1.80 7.78
CA LEU A 304 -3.88 1.48 9.20
C LEU A 304 -3.06 0.21 9.49
N ARG A 305 -2.24 0.25 10.53
CA ARG A 305 -1.46 -0.90 11.00
C ARG A 305 -1.93 -1.35 12.37
N ARG A 306 -2.43 -2.57 12.46
CA ARG A 306 -2.83 -3.15 13.73
C ARG A 306 -1.60 -3.60 14.53
N ALA A 307 -1.50 -3.17 15.77
CA ALA A 307 -0.45 -3.58 16.71
C ALA A 307 -0.93 -4.72 17.64
N SER A 308 -0.01 -5.27 18.42
CA SER A 308 -0.26 -6.37 19.38
C SER A 308 -1.23 -5.98 20.51
N ASN A 309 -1.30 -4.69 20.85
CA ASN A 309 -2.26 -4.15 21.81
C ASN A 309 -3.71 -4.02 21.28
N GLY A 310 -3.95 -4.43 20.03
CA GLY A 310 -5.26 -4.38 19.38
C GLY A 310 -5.64 -3.04 18.76
N LEU A 311 -4.85 -1.98 18.97
CA LEU A 311 -5.04 -0.67 18.36
C LEU A 311 -4.54 -0.65 16.92
N PHE A 312 -5.15 0.19 16.10
CA PHE A 312 -4.60 0.58 14.81
C PHE A 312 -3.78 1.86 14.95
N TYR A 313 -2.71 1.95 14.18
CA TYR A 313 -1.88 3.13 14.07
C TYR A 313 -1.88 3.64 12.64
N GLY A 314 -1.92 4.94 12.45
CA GLY A 314 -1.94 5.57 11.15
C GLY A 314 -1.30 6.94 11.16
N LEU A 315 -1.08 7.47 9.96
CA LEU A 315 -0.51 8.79 9.71
C LEU A 315 -1.46 9.60 8.85
N THR A 316 -1.67 10.86 9.21
CA THR A 316 -2.28 11.85 8.31
C THR A 316 -1.21 12.63 7.57
N ASN A 317 -1.55 13.13 6.39
CA ASN A 317 -0.61 13.89 5.56
C ASN A 317 -0.52 15.36 6.00
N PHE A 318 -1.60 15.88 6.59
CA PHE A 318 -1.72 17.26 7.02
C PHE A 318 -2.43 17.37 8.38
N GLY A 319 -2.47 18.59 8.91
CA GLY A 319 -3.13 18.92 10.16
C GLY A 319 -2.27 18.73 11.39
N GLY A 320 -2.89 18.80 12.57
CA GLY A 320 -2.20 18.90 13.84
C GLY A 320 -1.66 20.30 14.12
N LEU A 321 -0.89 20.46 15.16
CA LEU A 321 -0.39 21.76 15.64
C LEU A 321 0.50 22.50 14.62
N THR A 322 1.20 21.76 13.76
CA THR A 322 2.18 22.29 12.80
C THR A 322 1.73 22.14 11.35
N SER A 323 0.53 21.61 11.11
CA SER A 323 0.00 21.27 9.78
C SER A 323 0.83 20.26 8.98
N ALA A 324 1.82 19.61 9.61
CA ALA A 324 2.70 18.62 8.98
C ALA A 324 2.20 17.18 9.11
N GLY A 325 1.00 16.98 9.64
CA GLY A 325 0.38 15.68 9.86
C GLY A 325 0.48 15.18 11.30
N VAL A 326 -0.21 14.10 11.56
CA VAL A 326 -0.38 13.49 12.88
C VAL A 326 -0.16 11.99 12.81
N LEU A 327 0.66 11.46 13.71
CA LEU A 327 0.61 10.05 14.06
C LEU A 327 -0.51 9.84 15.08
N PHE A 328 -1.39 8.90 14.81
CA PHE A 328 -2.54 8.62 15.67
C PHE A 328 -2.67 7.13 15.98
N SER A 329 -3.38 6.82 17.05
CA SER A 329 -3.96 5.51 17.29
C SER A 329 -5.48 5.55 17.15
N PHE A 330 -6.04 4.42 16.74
CA PHE A 330 -7.48 4.21 16.64
C PHE A 330 -7.84 2.89 17.33
N ASN A 331 -8.70 2.99 18.33
CA ASN A 331 -9.26 1.83 19.02
C ASN A 331 -10.57 1.42 18.34
N PRO A 332 -10.64 0.22 17.72
CA PRO A 332 -11.86 -0.25 17.08
C PRO A 332 -12.97 -0.57 18.09
N VAL A 333 -12.63 -0.74 19.38
CA VAL A 333 -13.63 -0.84 20.45
C VAL A 333 -14.03 0.59 20.84
N GLY A 334 -15.25 0.96 20.53
CA GLY A 334 -15.79 2.29 20.79
C GLY A 334 -15.40 3.36 19.77
N ASN A 335 -14.66 3.02 18.70
CA ASN A 335 -14.24 3.93 17.63
C ASN A 335 -13.48 5.17 18.13
N VAL A 336 -12.56 4.96 19.08
CA VAL A 336 -11.82 6.07 19.73
C VAL A 336 -10.57 6.41 18.95
N TYR A 337 -10.51 7.62 18.41
CA TYR A 337 -9.34 8.21 17.77
C TYR A 337 -8.51 8.99 18.80
N THR A 338 -7.19 8.79 18.83
CA THR A 338 -6.27 9.50 19.73
C THR A 338 -5.07 10.01 18.94
N PRO A 339 -4.90 11.34 18.79
CA PRO A 339 -3.66 11.93 18.30
C PRO A 339 -2.52 11.61 19.27
N LEU A 340 -1.42 11.06 18.76
CA LEU A 340 -0.26 10.67 19.58
C LEU A 340 0.90 11.64 19.44
N PHE A 341 1.15 12.09 18.20
CA PHE A 341 2.31 12.89 17.89
C PHE A 341 2.06 13.80 16.70
N ASN A 342 2.32 15.09 16.84
CA ASN A 342 2.30 16.05 15.74
C ASN A 342 3.64 16.00 15.02
N MET A 343 3.61 15.78 13.70
CA MET A 343 4.80 15.78 12.86
C MET A 343 5.27 17.23 12.67
N TYR A 344 6.58 17.48 12.78
CA TYR A 344 7.19 18.76 12.43
C TYR A 344 8.68 18.56 12.11
N GLU A 345 9.25 19.45 11.31
CA GLU A 345 10.60 19.31 10.75
C GLU A 345 11.70 19.07 11.80
N ALA A 346 11.57 19.64 13.00
CA ALA A 346 12.61 19.52 14.03
C ALA A 346 12.70 18.13 14.71
N ASN A 347 11.74 17.23 14.46
CA ASN A 347 11.73 15.89 15.07
C ASN A 347 12.12 14.75 14.13
N PHE A 348 12.41 15.07 12.87
CA PHE A 348 12.76 14.07 11.84
C PHE A 348 14.15 14.29 11.26
#